data_a3f10b51bfc0174bf0218357113d78b9
#
_entry.id   a3f10b51bfc0174bf0218357113d78b9
#
_cell.length_a   1.000
_cell.length_b   1.000
_cell.length_c   1.000
_cell.angle_alpha   90.00
_cell.angle_beta   90.00
_cell.angle_gamma   90.00
#
_symmetry.space_group_name_H-M   'P 1'
#
loop_
_entity.id
_entity.type
_entity.pdbx_description
1 polymer ?
#
loop_
_entity_poly.entity_id
_entity_poly.type
_entity_poly.pdbx_seq_one_letter_code
_entity_poly.pdbx_strand_id
1 'polypeptide(L)'
;LVWQKTKPRRIPRPGQFKYISSFFSARERAVVLLAILTMCASVGLMGFFVYLRFVEPVPTAGGFYREGVVGSPLYINPILATTNDVDLDLTHLIFSGLLRYDEQLQLQGDLAETWSVSEDQKTYTVTLRADATWHDGMPVTVEDVLFTVRLIQDPAVNSPLQLSFQNVTVSQADERTVQFALQDPFAPFASVLT
;
A
#
# COMPACT_ATOMS: atom_id res chain seq x y z
N LEU A 1 -65.22 43.03 -12.71
CA LEU A 1 -64.31 42.02 -12.10
C LEU A 1 -63.42 42.74 -11.09
N VAL A 2 -63.75 42.62 -9.76
CA VAL A 2 -62.96 43.23 -8.68
C VAL A 2 -61.92 42.23 -8.27
N TRP A 3 -60.65 42.49 -8.55
CA TRP A 3 -59.53 41.73 -8.07
C TRP A 3 -59.33 41.99 -6.56
N GLN A 4 -59.72 41.07 -5.71
CA GLN A 4 -59.33 41.10 -4.29
C GLN A 4 -57.83 40.75 -4.16
N LYS A 5 -57.02 41.74 -3.75
CA LYS A 5 -55.65 41.53 -3.38
C LYS A 5 -55.60 40.62 -2.13
N THR A 6 -55.22 39.37 -2.29
CA THR A 6 -54.92 38.46 -1.18
C THR A 6 -53.75 39.04 -0.40
N LYS A 7 -53.96 39.28 0.91
CA LYS A 7 -52.88 39.72 1.81
C LYS A 7 -51.75 38.70 1.83
N PRO A 8 -50.47 39.14 1.74
CA PRO A 8 -49.36 38.23 1.81
C PRO A 8 -49.38 37.44 3.13
N ARG A 9 -49.32 36.12 3.05
CA ARG A 9 -49.16 35.25 4.24
C ARG A 9 -47.86 35.64 4.94
N ARG A 10 -47.99 36.22 6.15
CA ARG A 10 -46.82 36.55 6.98
C ARG A 10 -46.24 35.27 7.53
N ILE A 11 -44.98 35.03 7.24
CA ILE A 11 -44.21 33.93 7.85
C ILE A 11 -44.14 34.18 9.36
N PRO A 12 -44.52 33.21 10.21
CA PRO A 12 -44.49 33.39 11.66
C PRO A 12 -43.06 33.68 12.14
N ARG A 13 -42.92 34.63 13.06
CA ARG A 13 -41.63 34.96 13.68
C ARG A 13 -41.15 33.81 14.60
N PRO A 14 -39.86 33.56 14.77
CA PRO A 14 -39.34 32.45 15.59
C PRO A 14 -39.93 32.36 17.00
N GLY A 15 -40.23 33.50 17.64
CA GLY A 15 -40.85 33.51 18.96
C GLY A 15 -42.29 33.00 19.00
N GLN A 16 -43.00 32.90 17.87
CA GLN A 16 -44.38 32.39 17.80
C GLN A 16 -44.46 30.88 17.83
N PHE A 17 -43.35 30.20 17.53
CA PHE A 17 -43.27 28.74 17.62
C PHE A 17 -43.45 28.20 19.04
N LYS A 18 -43.15 29.02 20.05
CA LYS A 18 -43.28 28.65 21.46
C LYS A 18 -44.75 28.38 21.90
N TYR A 19 -45.74 28.91 21.15
CA TYR A 19 -47.17 28.75 21.44
C TYR A 19 -47.85 27.69 20.56
N ILE A 20 -47.17 27.09 19.63
CA ILE A 20 -47.73 26.06 18.73
C ILE A 20 -48.25 24.86 19.52
N SER A 21 -47.54 24.46 20.58
CA SER A 21 -47.95 23.33 21.42
C SER A 21 -49.27 23.52 22.14
N SER A 22 -49.74 24.76 22.33
CA SER A 22 -51.01 25.05 23.00
C SER A 22 -52.25 24.89 22.10
N PHE A 23 -52.05 24.86 20.78
CA PHE A 23 -53.13 24.69 19.80
C PHE A 23 -53.43 23.24 19.46
N PHE A 24 -52.57 22.29 19.87
CA PHE A 24 -52.74 20.87 19.57
C PHE A 24 -53.42 20.13 20.73
N SER A 25 -54.38 19.28 20.41
CA SER A 25 -54.96 18.32 21.34
C SER A 25 -53.87 17.29 21.78
N ALA A 26 -54.14 16.58 22.87
CA ALA A 26 -53.17 15.56 23.36
C ALA A 26 -52.84 14.50 22.32
N ARG A 27 -53.79 14.12 21.48
CA ARG A 27 -53.56 13.14 20.39
C ARG A 27 -52.69 13.71 19.27
N GLU A 28 -52.92 14.97 18.88
CA GLU A 28 -52.12 15.64 17.86
C GLU A 28 -50.67 15.87 18.31
N ARG A 29 -50.45 16.20 19.58
CA ARG A 29 -49.10 16.29 20.17
C ARG A 29 -48.36 14.95 20.09
N ALA A 30 -49.06 13.86 20.42
CA ALA A 30 -48.47 12.52 20.33
C ALA A 30 -48.06 12.16 18.87
N VAL A 31 -48.93 12.51 17.91
CA VAL A 31 -48.64 12.28 16.48
C VAL A 31 -47.43 13.11 16.01
N VAL A 32 -47.37 14.39 16.39
CA VAL A 32 -46.24 15.27 16.05
C VAL A 32 -44.93 14.78 16.70
N LEU A 33 -44.98 14.37 17.96
CA LEU A 33 -43.81 13.80 18.64
C LEU A 33 -43.32 12.50 17.95
N LEU A 34 -44.25 11.62 17.59
CA LEU A 34 -43.95 10.39 16.88
C LEU A 34 -43.31 10.70 15.50
N ALA A 35 -43.85 11.68 14.78
CA ALA A 35 -43.29 12.12 13.49
C ALA A 35 -41.87 12.69 13.62
N ILE A 36 -41.62 13.47 14.67
CA ILE A 36 -40.28 14.00 14.96
C ILE A 36 -39.30 12.84 15.30
N LEU A 37 -39.71 11.91 16.14
CA LEU A 37 -38.90 10.76 16.52
C LEU A 37 -38.55 9.89 15.32
N THR A 38 -39.54 9.61 14.45
CA THR A 38 -39.27 8.82 13.22
C THR A 38 -38.34 9.57 12.25
N MET A 39 -38.50 10.88 12.13
CA MET A 39 -37.63 11.71 11.33
C MET A 39 -36.20 11.69 11.88
N CYS A 40 -36.00 11.88 13.18
CA CYS A 40 -34.68 11.80 13.80
C CYS A 40 -34.06 10.42 13.67
N ALA A 41 -34.84 9.35 13.85
CA ALA A 41 -34.38 7.99 13.65
C ALA A 41 -33.95 7.73 12.19
N SER A 42 -34.73 8.21 11.22
CA SER A 42 -34.41 8.08 9.80
C SER A 42 -33.11 8.82 9.43
N VAL A 43 -32.94 10.06 9.94
CA VAL A 43 -31.70 10.83 9.73
C VAL A 43 -30.51 10.13 10.39
N GLY A 44 -30.67 9.59 11.60
CA GLY A 44 -29.65 8.83 12.29
C GLY A 44 -29.25 7.56 11.54
N LEU A 45 -30.22 6.79 11.05
CA LEU A 45 -29.98 5.60 10.22
C LEU A 45 -29.27 5.97 8.91
N MET A 46 -29.72 7.02 8.23
CA MET A 46 -29.08 7.49 7.00
C MET A 46 -27.62 7.89 7.26
N GLY A 47 -27.36 8.65 8.33
CA GLY A 47 -26.00 9.01 8.74
C GLY A 47 -25.14 7.78 9.05
N PHE A 48 -25.70 6.78 9.72
CA PHE A 48 -25.01 5.52 10.02
C PHE A 48 -24.69 4.73 8.74
N PHE A 49 -25.60 4.62 7.78
CA PHE A 49 -25.33 3.97 6.50
C PHE A 49 -24.31 4.73 5.67
N VAL A 50 -24.34 6.08 5.67
CA VAL A 50 -23.31 6.90 5.02
C VAL A 50 -21.95 6.65 5.68
N TYR A 51 -21.90 6.63 7.00
CA TYR A 51 -20.67 6.31 7.74
C TYR A 51 -20.11 4.95 7.32
N LEU A 52 -20.92 3.87 7.34
CA LEU A 52 -20.48 2.54 6.95
C LEU A 52 -20.04 2.44 5.46
N ARG A 53 -20.61 3.29 4.60
CA ARG A 53 -20.31 3.29 3.17
C ARG A 53 -19.02 4.02 2.81
N PHE A 54 -18.71 5.09 3.55
CA PHE A 54 -17.60 5.99 3.22
C PHE A 54 -16.40 5.91 4.18
N VAL A 55 -16.55 5.24 5.31
CA VAL A 55 -15.43 5.02 6.23
C VAL A 55 -14.77 3.70 5.89
N GLU A 56 -13.68 3.78 5.17
CA GLU A 56 -12.80 2.65 4.94
C GLU A 56 -11.71 2.62 6.01
N PRO A 57 -11.40 1.43 6.58
CA PRO A 57 -10.26 1.31 7.49
C PRO A 57 -8.97 1.58 6.70
N VAL A 58 -8.29 2.67 7.03
CA VAL A 58 -6.99 3.00 6.44
C VAL A 58 -5.90 2.40 7.33
N PRO A 59 -4.93 1.69 6.77
CA PRO A 59 -3.78 1.21 7.53
C PRO A 59 -3.05 2.39 8.19
N THR A 60 -2.82 2.31 9.49
CA THR A 60 -2.01 3.29 10.22
C THR A 60 -0.65 2.71 10.53
N ALA A 61 0.39 3.55 10.49
CA ALA A 61 1.72 3.14 10.89
C ALA A 61 1.76 2.78 12.38
N GLY A 62 2.48 1.70 12.70
CA GLY A 62 2.66 1.23 14.08
C GLY A 62 1.70 0.11 14.48
N GLY A 63 1.83 -0.34 15.73
CA GLY A 63 1.10 -1.47 16.29
C GLY A 63 1.99 -2.72 16.45
N PHE A 64 1.38 -3.80 16.95
CA PHE A 64 2.04 -5.10 17.11
C PHE A 64 1.31 -6.14 16.25
N TYR A 65 2.05 -6.78 15.38
CA TYR A 65 1.60 -7.95 14.63
C TYR A 65 2.30 -9.19 15.17
N ARG A 66 1.55 -10.26 15.41
CA ARG A 66 2.10 -11.56 15.86
C ARG A 66 1.63 -12.63 14.91
N GLU A 67 2.56 -13.25 14.26
CA GLU A 67 2.33 -14.39 13.37
C GLU A 67 3.08 -15.60 13.90
N GLY A 68 2.47 -16.78 13.78
CA GLY A 68 3.10 -18.04 14.12
C GLY A 68 3.61 -18.71 12.84
N VAL A 69 4.91 -18.93 12.77
CA VAL A 69 5.56 -19.66 11.66
C VAL A 69 5.95 -21.03 12.15
N VAL A 70 5.65 -22.07 11.37
CA VAL A 70 6.01 -23.47 11.70
C VAL A 70 7.38 -23.80 11.13
N GLY A 71 8.36 -23.99 11.99
CA GLY A 71 9.73 -24.30 11.61
C GLY A 71 10.76 -23.50 12.43
N SER A 72 12.00 -23.57 12.01
CA SER A 72 13.11 -22.81 12.61
C SER A 72 13.91 -22.13 11.53
N PRO A 73 14.27 -20.84 11.67
CA PRO A 73 15.14 -20.17 10.72
C PRO A 73 16.56 -20.77 10.78
N LEU A 74 17.17 -20.91 9.64
CA LEU A 74 18.56 -21.33 9.45
C LEU A 74 19.44 -20.14 9.06
N TYR A 75 18.99 -19.38 8.06
CA TYR A 75 19.72 -18.23 7.51
C TYR A 75 18.78 -17.05 7.30
N ILE A 76 18.89 -16.04 8.14
CA ILE A 76 18.21 -14.75 7.91
C ILE A 76 19.12 -13.90 7.02
N ASN A 77 19.34 -14.36 5.78
CA ASN A 77 20.19 -13.72 4.79
C ASN A 77 19.61 -13.97 3.39
N PRO A 78 19.26 -12.92 2.61
CA PRO A 78 18.58 -13.07 1.31
C PRO A 78 19.35 -13.93 0.30
N ILE A 79 20.68 -13.90 0.32
CA ILE A 79 21.49 -14.68 -0.62
C ILE A 79 21.59 -16.18 -0.26
N LEU A 80 21.11 -16.60 0.93
CA LEU A 80 21.14 -17.98 1.42
C LEU A 80 19.74 -18.55 1.74
N ALA A 81 18.74 -17.70 1.88
CA ALA A 81 17.42 -18.03 2.42
C ALA A 81 16.48 -18.79 1.46
N THR A 82 16.89 -19.06 0.22
CA THR A 82 15.99 -19.55 -0.83
C THR A 82 15.54 -21.01 -0.70
N THR A 83 15.99 -21.75 0.31
CA THR A 83 15.74 -23.19 0.48
C THR A 83 14.82 -23.55 1.63
N ASN A 84 14.40 -22.58 2.45
CA ASN A 84 13.58 -22.78 3.63
C ASN A 84 12.49 -21.68 3.68
N ASP A 85 11.23 -22.06 3.75
CA ASP A 85 10.09 -21.15 3.74
C ASP A 85 10.15 -20.14 4.90
N VAL A 86 10.58 -20.57 6.10
CA VAL A 86 10.72 -19.68 7.26
C VAL A 86 11.80 -18.61 7.03
N ASP A 87 12.92 -18.99 6.40
CA ASP A 87 13.99 -18.06 6.07
C ASP A 87 13.53 -17.07 4.98
N LEU A 88 12.79 -17.55 3.97
CA LEU A 88 12.20 -16.69 2.94
C LEU A 88 11.24 -15.67 3.53
N ASP A 89 10.28 -16.10 4.35
CA ASP A 89 9.29 -15.22 4.98
C ASP A 89 9.97 -14.13 5.83
N LEU A 90 10.95 -14.52 6.66
CA LEU A 90 11.70 -13.57 7.48
C LEU A 90 12.56 -12.61 6.64
N THR A 91 13.15 -13.12 5.57
CA THR A 91 13.98 -12.32 4.67
C THR A 91 13.14 -11.27 3.95
N HIS A 92 11.97 -11.64 3.44
CA HIS A 92 11.03 -10.69 2.80
C HIS A 92 10.48 -9.63 3.76
N LEU A 93 10.43 -9.91 5.08
CA LEU A 93 10.03 -8.92 6.09
C LEU A 93 11.14 -7.94 6.46
N ILE A 94 12.41 -8.35 6.32
CA ILE A 94 13.57 -7.57 6.80
C ILE A 94 14.27 -6.85 5.66
N PHE A 95 14.36 -7.48 4.49
CA PHE A 95 15.13 -6.97 3.36
C PHE A 95 14.23 -6.57 2.20
N SER A 96 14.73 -5.65 1.38
CA SER A 96 14.12 -5.23 0.12
C SER A 96 14.99 -5.72 -1.03
N GLY A 97 14.34 -6.23 -2.10
CA GLY A 97 14.98 -6.50 -3.37
C GLY A 97 15.13 -5.24 -4.22
N LEU A 98 15.77 -5.35 -5.35
CA LEU A 98 15.76 -4.28 -6.36
C LEU A 98 14.35 -4.13 -6.94
N LEU A 99 13.66 -5.25 -7.16
CA LEU A 99 12.29 -5.33 -7.63
C LEU A 99 11.43 -6.06 -6.60
N ARG A 100 10.11 -5.98 -6.75
CA ARG A 100 9.13 -6.75 -5.97
C ARG A 100 7.90 -7.05 -6.82
N TYR A 101 7.12 -8.02 -6.42
CA TYR A 101 5.80 -8.25 -6.98
C TYR A 101 4.74 -7.41 -6.27
N ASP A 102 3.82 -6.84 -7.04
CA ASP A 102 2.63 -6.22 -6.50
C ASP A 102 1.51 -7.26 -6.25
N GLU A 103 0.35 -6.81 -5.76
CA GLU A 103 -0.81 -7.67 -5.49
C GLU A 103 -1.37 -8.37 -6.73
N GLN A 104 -1.07 -7.86 -7.92
CA GLN A 104 -1.45 -8.43 -9.21
C GLN A 104 -0.36 -9.30 -9.83
N LEU A 105 0.69 -9.62 -9.06
CA LEU A 105 1.89 -10.38 -9.49
C LEU A 105 2.63 -9.73 -10.66
N GLN A 106 2.61 -8.40 -10.75
CA GLN A 106 3.42 -7.64 -11.69
C GLN A 106 4.69 -7.15 -11.02
N LEU A 107 5.82 -7.23 -11.73
CA LEU A 107 7.10 -6.72 -11.25
C LEU A 107 7.09 -5.20 -11.22
N GLN A 108 7.42 -4.64 -10.09
CA GLN A 108 7.62 -3.20 -9.88
C GLN A 108 8.92 -2.93 -9.13
N GLY A 109 9.39 -1.69 -9.15
CA GLY A 109 10.56 -1.28 -8.38
C GLY A 109 10.29 -1.36 -6.86
N ASP A 110 11.31 -1.78 -6.10
CA ASP A 110 11.35 -1.68 -4.64
C ASP A 110 12.50 -0.75 -4.24
N LEU A 111 13.76 -1.21 -4.20
CA LEU A 111 14.92 -0.31 -4.14
C LEU A 111 15.15 0.41 -5.46
N ALA A 112 14.67 -0.14 -6.59
CA ALA A 112 14.71 0.52 -7.88
C ALA A 112 13.62 1.60 -7.99
N GLU A 113 14.02 2.81 -8.43
CA GLU A 113 13.12 3.87 -8.88
C GLU A 113 12.55 3.55 -10.26
N THR A 114 13.44 3.09 -11.17
CA THR A 114 13.10 2.66 -12.51
C THR A 114 13.95 1.49 -12.93
N TRP A 115 13.44 0.69 -13.85
CA TRP A 115 14.19 -0.37 -14.48
C TRP A 115 13.76 -0.59 -15.93
N SER A 116 14.66 -1.10 -16.75
CA SER A 116 14.41 -1.38 -18.16
C SER A 116 15.23 -2.56 -18.63
N VAL A 117 14.79 -3.18 -19.74
CA VAL A 117 15.46 -4.29 -20.40
C VAL A 117 15.73 -3.88 -21.85
N SER A 118 16.91 -4.18 -22.34
CA SER A 118 17.29 -3.96 -23.74
C SER A 118 16.44 -4.80 -24.70
N GLU A 119 16.35 -4.40 -25.96
CA GLU A 119 15.57 -5.11 -27.00
C GLU A 119 16.05 -6.56 -27.19
N ASP A 120 17.33 -6.82 -27.03
CA ASP A 120 17.94 -8.16 -27.11
C ASP A 120 17.76 -8.99 -25.83
N GLN A 121 17.10 -8.42 -24.80
CA GLN A 121 16.83 -9.02 -23.50
C GLN A 121 18.09 -9.47 -22.73
N LYS A 122 19.25 -8.89 -23.03
CA LYS A 122 20.51 -9.23 -22.40
C LYS A 122 20.98 -8.22 -21.36
N THR A 123 20.52 -6.97 -21.44
CA THR A 123 20.96 -5.92 -20.52
C THR A 123 19.77 -5.40 -19.70
N TYR A 124 19.88 -5.55 -18.38
CA TYR A 124 18.94 -4.97 -17.43
C TYR A 124 19.58 -3.74 -16.80
N THR A 125 18.92 -2.60 -16.92
CA THR A 125 19.38 -1.33 -16.33
C THR A 125 18.45 -0.98 -15.19
N VAL A 126 18.99 -0.78 -14.01
CA VAL A 126 18.26 -0.51 -12.77
C VAL A 126 18.79 0.77 -12.14
N THR A 127 17.94 1.77 -11.94
CA THR A 127 18.28 3.01 -11.26
C THR A 127 17.72 2.97 -9.82
N LEU A 128 18.59 3.11 -8.83
CA LEU A 128 18.24 3.09 -7.42
C LEU A 128 17.49 4.38 -7.04
N ARG A 129 16.54 4.26 -6.11
CA ARG A 129 15.85 5.40 -5.50
C ARG A 129 16.83 6.26 -4.73
N ALA A 130 16.66 7.58 -4.83
CA ALA A 130 17.52 8.54 -4.12
C ALA A 130 17.31 8.55 -2.59
N ASP A 131 16.15 8.07 -2.14
CA ASP A 131 15.74 8.03 -0.73
C ASP A 131 15.90 6.63 -0.09
N ALA A 132 16.44 5.65 -0.82
CA ALA A 132 16.69 4.31 -0.28
C ALA A 132 17.77 4.36 0.80
N THR A 133 17.44 3.86 1.99
CA THR A 133 18.35 3.82 3.13
C THR A 133 18.36 2.46 3.80
N TRP A 134 19.50 2.09 4.36
CA TRP A 134 19.64 0.97 5.28
C TRP A 134 18.93 1.25 6.62
N HIS A 135 18.76 0.23 7.46
CA HIS A 135 18.13 0.33 8.78
C HIS A 135 18.88 1.29 9.75
N ASP A 136 20.15 1.52 9.52
CA ASP A 136 20.97 2.49 10.27
C ASP A 136 20.91 3.93 9.73
N GLY A 137 20.13 4.13 8.65
CA GLY A 137 19.95 5.43 7.99
C GLY A 137 21.01 5.77 6.94
N MET A 138 22.00 4.90 6.69
CA MET A 138 22.96 5.09 5.61
C MET A 138 22.29 4.89 4.25
N PRO A 139 22.67 5.66 3.21
CA PRO A 139 22.09 5.48 1.87
C PRO A 139 22.48 4.12 1.28
N VAL A 140 21.54 3.49 0.56
CA VAL A 140 21.82 2.33 -0.28
C VAL A 140 22.50 2.81 -1.57
N THR A 141 23.61 2.17 -1.93
CA THR A 141 24.45 2.58 -3.05
C THR A 141 24.56 1.49 -4.12
N VAL A 142 25.05 1.85 -5.32
CA VAL A 142 25.37 0.88 -6.37
C VAL A 142 26.46 -0.10 -5.89
N GLU A 143 27.42 0.34 -5.07
CA GLU A 143 28.46 -0.54 -4.54
C GLU A 143 27.89 -1.65 -3.65
N ASP A 144 26.81 -1.41 -2.92
CA ASP A 144 26.12 -2.45 -2.12
C ASP A 144 25.53 -3.53 -3.03
N VAL A 145 24.95 -3.13 -4.17
CA VAL A 145 24.42 -4.07 -5.17
C VAL A 145 25.57 -4.88 -5.81
N LEU A 146 26.64 -4.20 -6.21
CA LEU A 146 27.82 -4.88 -6.77
C LEU A 146 28.43 -5.86 -5.77
N PHE A 147 28.52 -5.47 -4.50
CA PHE A 147 29.02 -6.33 -3.43
C PHE A 147 28.15 -7.58 -3.26
N THR A 148 26.82 -7.40 -3.20
CA THR A 148 25.87 -8.51 -3.07
C THR A 148 25.99 -9.51 -4.22
N VAL A 149 26.08 -9.03 -5.45
CA VAL A 149 26.22 -9.92 -6.61
C VAL A 149 27.57 -10.65 -6.60
N ARG A 150 28.66 -9.98 -6.22
CA ARG A 150 29.96 -10.65 -6.04
C ARG A 150 29.90 -11.78 -5.02
N LEU A 151 29.17 -11.56 -3.89
CA LEU A 151 28.96 -12.62 -2.90
C LEU A 151 28.14 -13.79 -3.45
N ILE A 152 27.07 -13.52 -4.22
CA ILE A 152 26.26 -14.57 -4.84
C ILE A 152 27.11 -15.39 -5.81
N GLN A 153 28.02 -14.75 -6.55
CA GLN A 153 28.88 -15.39 -7.52
C GLN A 153 30.07 -16.12 -6.90
N ASP A 154 30.42 -15.82 -5.65
CA ASP A 154 31.55 -16.46 -4.96
C ASP A 154 31.21 -17.92 -4.60
N PRO A 155 31.96 -18.92 -5.15
CA PRO A 155 31.72 -20.31 -4.82
C PRO A 155 31.91 -20.64 -3.33
N ALA A 156 32.69 -19.85 -2.58
CA ALA A 156 32.91 -20.06 -1.16
C ALA A 156 31.66 -19.74 -0.32
N VAL A 157 30.78 -18.87 -0.81
CA VAL A 157 29.50 -18.53 -0.18
C VAL A 157 28.46 -19.62 -0.37
N ASN A 158 28.57 -20.39 -1.47
CA ASN A 158 27.65 -21.48 -1.82
C ASN A 158 26.17 -21.01 -1.86
N SER A 159 25.93 -19.84 -2.45
CA SER A 159 24.60 -19.28 -2.60
C SER A 159 23.75 -20.12 -3.54
N PRO A 160 22.49 -20.47 -3.18
CA PRO A 160 21.55 -21.11 -4.11
C PRO A 160 21.26 -20.28 -5.37
N LEU A 161 21.45 -18.95 -5.29
CA LEU A 161 21.27 -18.02 -6.41
C LEU A 161 22.46 -18.03 -7.40
N GLN A 162 23.57 -18.68 -7.06
CA GLN A 162 24.80 -18.66 -7.88
C GLN A 162 24.56 -19.02 -9.34
N LEU A 163 23.73 -20.04 -9.61
CA LEU A 163 23.43 -20.46 -10.97
C LEU A 163 22.72 -19.38 -11.79
N SER A 164 21.83 -18.61 -11.16
CA SER A 164 21.08 -17.52 -11.81
C SER A 164 21.98 -16.32 -12.15
N PHE A 165 23.10 -16.15 -11.43
CA PHE A 165 24.07 -15.09 -11.65
C PHE A 165 25.38 -15.56 -12.30
N GLN A 166 25.52 -16.82 -12.67
CA GLN A 166 26.77 -17.41 -13.13
C GLN A 166 27.29 -16.71 -14.37
N ASN A 167 26.71 -16.23 -15.29
CA ASN A 167 27.24 -15.56 -16.48
C ASN A 167 26.70 -14.12 -16.58
N VAL A 168 26.45 -13.49 -15.44
CA VAL A 168 25.96 -12.12 -15.35
C VAL A 168 27.15 -11.22 -14.99
N THR A 169 27.44 -10.26 -15.85
CA THR A 169 28.38 -9.18 -15.53
C THR A 169 27.60 -8.00 -14.97
N VAL A 170 28.01 -7.55 -13.80
CA VAL A 170 27.37 -6.39 -13.17
C VAL A 170 28.34 -5.22 -13.13
N SER A 171 27.89 -4.07 -13.56
CA SER A 171 28.68 -2.84 -13.62
C SER A 171 27.88 -1.63 -13.21
N GLN A 172 28.57 -0.62 -12.70
CA GLN A 172 28.03 0.69 -12.45
C GLN A 172 27.97 1.48 -13.76
N ALA A 173 26.80 2.01 -14.12
CA ALA A 173 26.64 2.89 -15.27
C ALA A 173 26.78 4.36 -14.90
N ASP A 174 26.21 4.72 -13.74
CA ASP A 174 26.34 6.05 -13.13
C ASP A 174 26.21 5.95 -11.59
N GLU A 175 26.12 7.10 -10.89
CA GLU A 175 26.10 7.17 -9.42
C GLU A 175 24.99 6.33 -8.77
N ARG A 176 23.86 6.16 -9.43
CA ARG A 176 22.69 5.42 -8.92
C ARG A 176 22.21 4.31 -9.84
N THR A 177 22.91 4.06 -10.95
CA THR A 177 22.44 3.10 -11.95
C THR A 177 23.41 1.93 -12.07
N VAL A 178 22.87 0.73 -11.93
CA VAL A 178 23.55 -0.54 -12.11
C VAL A 178 23.05 -1.22 -13.39
N GLN A 179 23.96 -1.86 -14.11
CA GLN A 179 23.65 -2.67 -15.29
C GLN A 179 24.05 -4.12 -15.05
N PHE A 180 23.13 -5.02 -15.41
CA PHE A 180 23.35 -6.46 -15.42
C PHE A 180 23.39 -6.92 -16.88
N ALA A 181 24.53 -7.38 -17.34
CA ALA A 181 24.73 -7.90 -18.68
C ALA A 181 24.77 -9.43 -18.64
N LEU A 182 23.82 -10.07 -19.32
CA LEU A 182 23.67 -11.51 -19.43
C LEU A 182 24.35 -11.99 -20.71
N GLN A 183 24.99 -13.14 -20.66
CA GLN A 183 25.53 -13.76 -21.83
C GLN A 183 24.45 -14.20 -22.83
N ASP A 184 23.38 -14.79 -22.32
CA ASP A 184 22.21 -15.22 -23.07
C ASP A 184 20.92 -14.64 -22.48
N PRO A 185 19.90 -14.39 -23.34
CA PRO A 185 18.62 -13.89 -22.83
C PRO A 185 18.01 -14.87 -21.82
N PHE A 186 17.64 -14.34 -20.65
CA PHE A 186 17.00 -15.12 -19.58
C PHE A 186 15.81 -14.35 -19.03
N ALA A 187 14.63 -14.60 -19.59
CA ALA A 187 13.40 -13.89 -19.24
C ALA A 187 13.08 -13.88 -17.73
N PRO A 188 13.33 -14.96 -16.93
CA PRO A 188 13.10 -14.94 -15.50
C PRO A 188 14.09 -14.09 -14.69
N PHE A 189 15.13 -13.51 -15.30
CA PHE A 189 16.16 -12.78 -14.56
C PHE A 189 15.60 -11.62 -13.72
N ALA A 190 14.62 -10.90 -14.23
CA ALA A 190 13.96 -9.84 -13.46
C ALA A 190 13.34 -10.35 -12.14
N SER A 191 12.81 -11.59 -12.14
CA SER A 191 12.26 -12.22 -10.94
C SER A 191 13.32 -12.63 -9.91
N VAL A 192 14.58 -12.76 -10.33
CA VAL A 192 15.70 -13.09 -9.43
C VAL A 192 16.19 -11.84 -8.69
N LEU A 193 15.75 -10.65 -9.11
CA LEU A 193 16.08 -9.36 -8.49
C LEU A 193 15.05 -8.94 -7.42
N THR A 194 14.06 -9.81 -7.10
CA THR A 194 13.04 -9.59 -6.07
C THR A 194 13.49 -9.99 -4.69
#